data_ab2a3bc2455102adf8caca084f726bed
#
_entry.id   ab2a3bc2455102adf8caca084f726bed
#
_cell.length_a   1.000
_cell.length_b   1.000
_cell.length_c   1.000
_cell.angle_alpha   90.00
_cell.angle_beta   90.00
_cell.angle_gamma   90.00
#
_symmetry.space_group_name_H-M   'P 1'
#
loop_
_entity.id
_entity.type
_entity.pdbx_description
1 polymer ?
#
loop_
_entity_poly.entity_id
_entity_poly.type
_entity_poly.pdbx_seq_one_letter_code
_entity_poly.pdbx_strand_id
1 'polypeptide(L)'
;LIVTGVQTCALPISLNQFGSGENNSKACKTRRRVFLLREGELFPLILSLPTGSMREFSRYIKRLLSKGKKSNMVVTRFSLKKATNASGIAYSQAQFTIDRPLTSEEQILINRLSEQVKQYSRRVGFDTEEPAEAGPLVDPETGEIVEPLQ
;
A
#
# COMPACT_ATOMS: atom_id res chain seq x y z
N LEU A 1 -4.44 13.32 -6.27
CA LEU A 1 -4.69 13.11 -4.85
C LEU A 1 -3.94 11.88 -4.36
N ILE A 2 -3.25 11.98 -3.22
CA ILE A 2 -2.54 10.86 -2.62
C ILE A 2 -2.88 10.77 -1.15
N VAL A 3 -3.57 9.71 -0.75
CA VAL A 3 -3.72 9.29 0.65
C VAL A 3 -2.91 8.03 0.83
N THR A 4 -1.98 8.00 1.78
CA THR A 4 -1.06 6.88 1.95
C THR A 4 -1.44 5.99 3.12
N GLY A 5 -1.57 4.69 2.84
CA GLY A 5 -1.51 3.64 3.85
C GLY A 5 -0.21 2.83 3.68
N VAL A 6 0.46 2.50 4.76
CA VAL A 6 1.58 1.53 4.74
C VAL A 6 1.00 0.19 5.14
N GLN A 7 1.07 -0.77 4.24
CA GLN A 7 0.80 -2.16 4.57
C GLN A 7 2.13 -2.83 4.88
N THR A 8 2.32 -3.19 6.13
CA THR A 8 3.36 -4.14 6.56
C THR A 8 2.82 -5.54 6.40
N CYS A 9 3.70 -6.48 6.09
CA CYS A 9 3.34 -7.88 6.00
C CYS A 9 2.95 -8.42 7.38
N ALA A 10 1.78 -9.05 7.48
CA ALA A 10 1.28 -9.70 8.70
C ALA A 10 1.84 -11.12 8.88
N LEU A 11 2.71 -11.59 7.98
CA LEU A 11 3.34 -12.90 8.05
C LEU A 11 4.41 -12.97 9.16
N PRO A 12 4.79 -14.19 9.60
CA PRO A 12 5.83 -14.39 10.61
C PRO A 12 7.10 -13.59 10.32
N ILE A 13 7.76 -13.10 11.37
CA ILE A 13 8.99 -12.28 11.27
C ILE A 13 10.08 -12.98 10.46
N SER A 14 10.15 -14.32 10.51
CA SER A 14 11.07 -15.14 9.73
C SER A 14 10.96 -14.92 8.21
N LEU A 15 9.76 -14.65 7.70
CA LEU A 15 9.54 -14.37 6.26
C LEU A 15 9.91 -12.95 5.86
N ASN A 16 10.16 -12.06 6.81
CA ASN A 16 10.65 -10.69 6.56
C ASN A 16 12.17 -10.57 6.61
N GLN A 17 12.90 -11.68 6.68
CA GLN A 17 14.35 -11.73 6.65
C GLN A 17 14.86 -11.97 5.22
N PHE A 18 16.04 -11.44 4.89
CA PHE A 18 16.71 -11.76 3.63
C PHE A 18 17.08 -13.25 3.60
N GLY A 19 16.90 -13.88 2.46
CA GLY A 19 17.09 -15.33 2.32
C GLY A 19 15.82 -16.17 2.53
N SER A 20 14.73 -15.58 3.00
CA SER A 20 13.45 -16.30 3.17
C SER A 20 12.67 -16.48 1.87
N GLY A 21 13.02 -15.75 0.79
CA GLY A 21 12.43 -15.85 -0.53
C GLY A 21 13.42 -16.25 -1.61
N GLU A 22 12.96 -16.39 -2.84
CA GLU A 22 13.78 -16.73 -3.98
C GLU A 22 14.90 -15.68 -4.22
N ASN A 23 16.06 -16.13 -4.71
CA ASN A 23 17.22 -15.28 -5.02
C ASN A 23 17.69 -14.42 -3.84
N ASN A 24 17.76 -14.98 -2.64
CA ASN A 24 18.18 -14.31 -1.41
C ASN A 24 17.32 -13.07 -1.08
N SER A 25 16.11 -12.99 -1.61
CA SER A 25 15.15 -11.93 -1.31
C SER A 25 14.35 -12.22 -0.04
N LYS A 26 13.49 -11.28 0.36
CA LYS A 26 12.49 -11.51 1.41
C LYS A 26 11.24 -12.12 0.80
N ALA A 27 10.70 -13.20 1.38
CA ALA A 27 9.41 -13.75 0.98
C ALA A 27 8.29 -12.74 1.23
N CYS A 28 8.33 -12.05 2.36
CA CYS A 28 7.41 -10.96 2.68
C CYS A 28 7.98 -9.61 2.22
N LYS A 29 7.39 -9.02 1.18
CA LYS A 29 7.82 -7.73 0.61
C LYS A 29 6.93 -6.60 1.11
N THR A 30 7.51 -5.60 1.78
CA THR A 30 6.79 -4.40 2.17
C THR A 30 6.30 -3.65 0.94
N ARG A 31 5.03 -3.30 0.91
CA ARG A 31 4.41 -2.49 -0.14
C ARG A 31 3.71 -1.28 0.47
N ARG A 32 3.60 -0.21 -0.28
CA ARG A 32 2.83 0.97 0.12
C ARG A 32 1.63 1.12 -0.79
N ARG A 33 0.43 1.10 -0.22
CA ARG A 33 -0.80 1.43 -0.93
C ARG A 33 -0.96 2.95 -0.98
N VAL A 34 -1.24 3.47 -2.15
CA VAL A 34 -1.46 4.89 -2.40
C VAL A 34 -2.81 5.03 -3.10
N PHE A 35 -3.70 5.81 -2.52
CA PHE A 35 -4.99 6.12 -3.14
C PHE A 35 -4.82 7.33 -4.04
N LEU A 36 -5.21 7.20 -5.28
CA LEU A 36 -5.10 8.21 -6.32
C LEU A 36 -6.47 8.54 -6.86
N LEU A 37 -6.79 9.83 -7.00
CA LEU A 37 -7.89 10.26 -7.86
C LEU A 37 -7.27 10.79 -9.14
N ARG A 38 -7.62 10.19 -10.27
CA ARG A 38 -7.19 10.63 -11.59
C ARG A 38 -8.18 11.67 -12.11
N GLU A 39 -7.69 12.63 -12.87
CA GLU A 39 -8.53 13.64 -13.51
C GLU A 39 -9.58 12.99 -14.41
N GLY A 40 -10.83 13.42 -14.29
CA GLY A 40 -11.97 12.81 -14.98
C GLY A 40 -12.54 11.56 -14.34
N GLU A 41 -11.97 11.05 -13.25
CA GLU A 41 -12.49 9.87 -12.55
C GLU A 41 -13.23 10.25 -11.26
N LEU A 42 -14.33 9.53 -11.01
CA LEU A 42 -15.15 9.74 -9.80
C LEU A 42 -14.67 8.93 -8.60
N PHE A 43 -13.99 7.80 -8.86
CA PHE A 43 -13.55 6.87 -7.83
C PHE A 43 -12.03 6.84 -7.70
N PRO A 44 -11.50 6.74 -6.46
CA PRO A 44 -10.08 6.63 -6.24
C PRO A 44 -9.56 5.26 -6.69
N LEU A 45 -8.39 5.26 -7.33
CA LEU A 45 -7.63 4.08 -7.67
C LEU A 45 -6.66 3.73 -6.56
N ILE A 46 -6.38 2.45 -6.37
CA ILE A 46 -5.36 1.98 -5.43
C ILE A 46 -4.11 1.59 -6.21
N LEU A 47 -3.03 2.30 -5.97
CA LEU A 47 -1.71 1.98 -6.50
C LEU A 47 -0.86 1.31 -5.42
N SER A 48 -0.46 0.07 -5.65
CA SER A 48 0.48 -0.63 -4.79
C SER A 48 1.91 -0.39 -5.26
N LEU A 49 2.64 0.47 -4.54
CA LEU A 49 4.02 0.80 -4.88
C LEU A 49 4.97 -0.35 -4.50
N PRO A 50 5.78 -0.85 -5.45
CA PRO A 50 6.81 -1.83 -5.18
C PRO A 50 7.97 -1.21 -4.40
N THR A 51 8.76 -2.07 -3.74
CA THR A 51 9.92 -1.67 -2.91
C THR A 51 10.89 -0.75 -3.64
N GLY A 52 11.18 -1.00 -4.93
CA GLY A 52 12.09 -0.19 -5.74
C GLY A 52 11.64 1.27 -5.94
N SER A 53 10.33 1.54 -5.83
CA SER A 53 9.78 2.91 -5.99
C SER A 53 9.48 3.60 -4.67
N MET A 54 9.50 2.89 -3.53
CA MET A 54 9.15 3.46 -2.23
C MET A 54 10.11 4.57 -1.78
N ARG A 55 11.39 4.45 -2.10
CA ARG A 55 12.40 5.46 -1.76
C ARG A 55 12.13 6.79 -2.46
N GLU A 56 11.80 6.75 -3.74
CA GLU A 56 11.48 7.95 -4.52
C GLU A 56 10.18 8.59 -4.06
N PHE A 57 9.18 7.78 -3.73
CA PHE A 57 7.95 8.26 -3.14
C PHE A 57 8.18 8.94 -1.78
N SER A 58 8.98 8.34 -0.90
CA SER A 58 9.33 8.94 0.40
C SER A 58 10.08 10.26 0.26
N ARG A 59 11.01 10.35 -0.71
CA ARG A 59 11.70 11.61 -1.04
C ARG A 59 10.73 12.67 -1.54
N TYR A 60 9.78 12.29 -2.38
CA TYR A 60 8.76 13.19 -2.88
C TYR A 60 7.90 13.76 -1.75
N ILE A 61 7.39 12.91 -0.86
CA ILE A 61 6.60 13.34 0.31
C ILE A 61 7.41 14.26 1.23
N LYS A 62 8.68 13.95 1.50
CA LYS A 62 9.55 14.83 2.29
C LYS A 62 9.71 16.21 1.65
N ARG A 63 9.90 16.27 0.32
CA ARG A 63 9.97 17.55 -0.42
C ARG A 63 8.67 18.35 -0.38
N LEU A 64 7.51 17.69 -0.39
CA LEU A 64 6.22 18.38 -0.19
C LEU A 64 6.12 18.98 1.21
N LEU A 65 6.42 18.18 2.23
CA LEU A 65 6.34 18.62 3.62
C LEU A 65 7.32 19.77 3.92
N SER A 66 8.54 19.76 3.36
CA SER A 66 9.50 20.87 3.52
C SER A 66 9.01 22.18 2.89
N LYS A 67 8.08 22.09 1.93
CA LYS A 67 7.40 23.26 1.31
C LYS A 67 6.08 23.60 2.01
N GLY A 68 5.77 23.02 3.16
CA GLY A 68 4.52 23.21 3.89
C GLY A 68 3.27 22.64 3.18
N LYS A 69 3.46 21.76 2.18
CA LYS A 69 2.36 21.20 1.38
C LYS A 69 2.13 19.73 1.75
N LYS A 70 0.85 19.35 1.81
CA LYS A 70 0.44 17.96 1.94
C LYS A 70 0.23 17.33 0.56
N SER A 71 0.27 16.02 0.46
CA SER A 71 0.06 15.30 -0.80
C SER A 71 -1.34 15.51 -1.41
N ASN A 72 -2.34 15.82 -0.59
CA ASN A 72 -3.71 16.11 -1.00
C ASN A 72 -3.93 17.59 -1.37
N MET A 73 -2.89 18.41 -1.45
CA MET A 73 -2.96 19.83 -1.82
C MET A 73 -2.38 20.11 -3.21
N VAL A 74 -1.84 19.09 -3.86
CA VAL A 74 -1.15 19.24 -5.15
C VAL A 74 -1.57 18.14 -6.12
N VAL A 75 -1.55 18.48 -7.40
CA VAL A 75 -1.61 17.49 -8.47
C VAL A 75 -0.22 16.93 -8.65
N THR A 76 -0.12 15.61 -8.60
CA THR A 76 1.15 14.89 -8.73
C THR A 76 1.21 14.20 -10.08
N ARG A 77 2.25 14.47 -10.84
CA ARG A 77 2.54 13.77 -12.08
C ARG A 77 3.38 12.53 -11.79
N PHE A 78 2.95 11.41 -12.33
CA PHE A 78 3.65 10.13 -12.27
C PHE A 78 4.35 9.88 -13.59
N SER A 79 5.58 9.42 -13.52
CA SER A 79 6.35 8.97 -14.67
C SER A 79 7.17 7.74 -14.29
N LEU A 80 7.70 7.04 -15.30
CA LEU A 80 8.54 5.87 -15.12
C LEU A 80 9.94 6.16 -15.62
N LYS A 81 10.96 5.69 -14.88
CA LYS A 81 12.35 5.72 -15.26
C LYS A 81 12.91 4.32 -15.21
N LYS A 82 13.70 3.94 -16.21
CA LYS A 82 14.49 2.70 -16.17
C LYS A 82 15.57 2.83 -15.09
N ALA A 83 15.63 1.85 -14.21
CA ALA A 83 16.64 1.73 -13.17
C ALA A 83 17.18 0.30 -13.13
N THR A 84 18.32 0.10 -12.52
CA THR A 84 18.96 -1.21 -12.37
C THR A 84 19.18 -1.46 -10.88
N ASN A 85 18.86 -2.68 -10.42
CA ASN A 85 19.13 -3.08 -9.05
C ASN A 85 20.60 -3.48 -8.83
N ALA A 86 20.99 -3.79 -7.61
CA ALA A 86 22.33 -4.22 -7.26
C ALA A 86 22.78 -5.52 -7.97
N SER A 87 21.82 -6.34 -8.41
CA SER A 87 22.06 -7.58 -9.15
C SER A 87 22.08 -7.38 -10.67
N GLY A 88 22.11 -6.14 -11.17
CA GLY A 88 22.12 -5.84 -12.60
C GLY A 88 20.78 -5.95 -13.32
N ILE A 89 19.69 -6.29 -12.62
CA ILE A 89 18.35 -6.48 -13.22
C ILE A 89 17.69 -5.12 -13.45
N ALA A 90 17.30 -4.85 -14.69
CA ALA A 90 16.57 -3.63 -15.05
C ALA A 90 15.12 -3.69 -14.59
N TYR A 91 14.62 -2.57 -14.06
CA TYR A 91 13.22 -2.41 -13.65
C TYR A 91 12.71 -0.98 -13.91
N SER A 92 11.39 -0.82 -13.92
CA SER A 92 10.76 0.49 -14.03
C SER A 92 10.54 1.08 -12.64
N GLN A 93 11.15 2.22 -12.38
CA GLN A 93 11.04 2.96 -11.12
C GLN A 93 10.08 4.13 -11.29
N ALA A 94 9.09 4.24 -10.41
CA ALA A 94 8.16 5.36 -10.41
C ALA A 94 8.86 6.65 -9.94
N GLN A 95 8.60 7.75 -10.66
CA GLN A 95 9.04 9.10 -10.33
C GLN A 95 7.81 9.97 -10.04
N PHE A 96 7.96 10.92 -9.12
CA PHE A 96 6.87 11.77 -8.65
C PHE A 96 7.31 13.22 -8.70
N THR A 97 6.53 14.05 -9.42
CA THR A 97 6.76 15.49 -9.54
C THR A 97 5.48 16.24 -9.24
N ILE A 98 5.60 17.47 -8.72
CA ILE A 98 4.46 18.37 -8.57
C ILE A 98 4.15 18.92 -9.96
N ASP A 99 2.91 18.78 -10.37
CA ASP A 99 2.42 19.38 -11.60
C ASP A 99 1.90 20.80 -11.33
N ARG A 100 0.84 20.90 -10.54
CA ARG A 100 0.24 22.16 -10.11
C ARG A 100 -0.35 22.08 -8.69
N PRO A 101 -0.55 23.19 -7.99
CA PRO A 101 -1.39 23.19 -6.80
C PRO A 101 -2.86 22.95 -7.19
N LEU A 102 -3.64 22.42 -6.26
CA LEU A 102 -5.09 22.32 -6.42
C LEU A 102 -5.75 23.68 -6.26
N THR A 103 -6.84 23.92 -7.00
CA THR A 103 -7.71 25.07 -6.79
C THR A 103 -8.48 24.93 -5.48
N SER A 104 -9.06 26.02 -4.96
CA SER A 104 -9.82 26.00 -3.70
C SER A 104 -11.01 25.02 -3.77
N GLU A 105 -11.70 24.96 -4.90
CA GLU A 105 -12.84 24.05 -5.10
C GLU A 105 -12.38 22.59 -5.13
N GLU A 106 -11.34 22.27 -5.91
CA GLU A 106 -10.74 20.96 -5.95
C GLU A 106 -10.28 20.51 -4.56
N GLN A 107 -9.71 21.43 -3.78
CA GLN A 107 -9.19 21.12 -2.44
C GLN A 107 -10.29 20.72 -1.46
N ILE A 108 -11.46 21.38 -1.52
CA ILE A 108 -12.62 21.02 -0.69
C ILE A 108 -13.08 19.60 -1.01
N LEU A 109 -13.25 19.29 -2.30
CA LEU A 109 -13.65 17.95 -2.75
C LEU A 109 -12.65 16.88 -2.32
N ILE A 110 -11.36 17.14 -2.55
CA ILE A 110 -10.27 16.24 -2.24
C ILE A 110 -10.12 15.99 -0.74
N ASN A 111 -10.31 17.03 0.11
CA ASN A 111 -10.28 16.86 1.55
C ASN A 111 -11.42 15.94 2.04
N ARG A 112 -12.64 16.14 1.52
CA ARG A 112 -13.78 15.27 1.85
C ARG A 112 -13.52 13.81 1.45
N LEU A 113 -13.05 13.60 0.23
CA LEU A 113 -12.68 12.26 -0.25
C LEU A 113 -11.54 11.64 0.58
N SER A 114 -10.55 12.44 0.96
CA SER A 114 -9.43 12.00 1.79
C SER A 114 -9.89 11.48 3.16
N GLU A 115 -10.86 12.16 3.79
CA GLU A 115 -11.43 11.70 5.06
C GLU A 115 -12.19 10.38 4.90
N GLN A 116 -12.99 10.24 3.85
CA GLN A 116 -13.71 8.98 3.56
C GLN A 116 -12.74 7.82 3.32
N VAL A 117 -11.70 8.05 2.51
CA VAL A 117 -10.68 7.02 2.22
C VAL A 117 -9.92 6.62 3.49
N LYS A 118 -9.59 7.56 4.38
CA LYS A 118 -8.94 7.24 5.65
C LYS A 118 -9.82 6.35 6.54
N GLN A 119 -11.11 6.66 6.63
CA GLN A 119 -12.05 5.82 7.38
C GLN A 119 -12.16 4.42 6.81
N TYR A 120 -12.27 4.32 5.47
CA TYR A 120 -12.32 3.05 4.76
C TYR A 120 -11.03 2.24 4.94
N SER A 121 -9.86 2.86 4.76
CA SER A 121 -8.58 2.17 4.88
C SER A 121 -8.28 1.64 6.29
N ARG A 122 -8.83 2.30 7.33
CA ARG A 122 -8.75 1.80 8.71
C ARG A 122 -9.61 0.55 8.92
N ARG A 123 -10.80 0.50 8.33
CA ARG A 123 -11.69 -0.67 8.42
C ARG A 123 -11.10 -1.88 7.71
N VAL A 124 -10.64 -1.73 6.48
CA VAL A 124 -10.04 -2.82 5.67
C VAL A 124 -8.78 -3.42 6.32
N GLY A 125 -8.13 -2.72 7.25
CA GLY A 125 -7.01 -3.27 8.01
C GLY A 125 -7.42 -4.27 9.10
N PHE A 126 -8.70 -4.29 9.50
CA PHE A 126 -9.25 -5.18 10.52
C PHE A 126 -10.11 -6.32 9.92
N ASP A 127 -10.64 -6.13 8.71
CA ASP A 127 -11.54 -7.11 8.07
C ASP A 127 -10.77 -8.17 7.25
N THR A 128 -9.45 -8.25 7.35
CA THR A 128 -8.69 -9.33 6.72
C THR A 128 -8.51 -10.55 7.65
N GLU A 129 -9.19 -10.58 8.78
CA GLU A 129 -9.59 -11.83 9.38
C GLU A 129 -10.93 -12.25 8.71
N GLU A 130 -10.86 -12.80 7.49
CA GLU A 130 -11.79 -13.88 7.20
C GLU A 130 -11.69 -14.80 8.41
N PRO A 131 -12.80 -15.12 9.09
CA PRO A 131 -12.76 -16.16 10.09
C PRO A 131 -12.16 -17.35 9.32
N ALA A 132 -10.95 -17.76 9.71
CA ALA A 132 -10.43 -19.02 9.25
C ALA A 132 -11.61 -19.95 9.41
N GLU A 133 -12.14 -20.48 8.30
CA GLU A 133 -13.13 -21.55 8.36
C GLU A 133 -12.55 -22.48 9.39
N ALA A 134 -13.23 -22.59 10.53
CA ALA A 134 -12.79 -23.41 11.62
C ALA A 134 -12.66 -24.78 10.99
N GLY A 135 -11.43 -25.15 10.67
CA GLY A 135 -11.14 -26.47 10.14
C GLY A 135 -11.81 -27.45 11.11
N PRO A 136 -12.23 -28.62 10.65
CA PRO A 136 -12.99 -29.55 11.47
C PRO A 136 -12.26 -29.69 12.82
N LEU A 137 -13.02 -29.48 13.92
CA LEU A 137 -12.50 -29.64 15.26
C LEU A 137 -11.94 -31.06 15.39
N VAL A 138 -10.65 -31.16 15.50
CA VAL A 138 -9.95 -32.44 15.69
C VAL A 138 -9.67 -32.58 17.17
N ASP A 139 -10.13 -33.69 17.76
CA ASP A 139 -9.80 -34.05 19.14
C ASP A 139 -8.28 -34.27 19.27
N PRO A 140 -7.60 -33.50 20.13
CA PRO A 140 -6.15 -33.57 20.25
C PRO A 140 -5.62 -34.88 20.85
N GLU A 141 -6.46 -35.69 21.51
CA GLU A 141 -6.06 -36.98 22.11
C GLU A 141 -6.32 -38.15 21.17
N THR A 142 -7.38 -38.14 20.39
CA THR A 142 -7.79 -39.24 19.51
C THR A 142 -7.49 -38.99 18.04
N GLY A 143 -7.34 -37.74 17.62
CA GLY A 143 -7.16 -37.35 16.21
C GLY A 143 -8.43 -37.48 15.36
N GLU A 144 -9.58 -37.71 15.99
CA GLU A 144 -10.87 -37.83 15.29
C GLU A 144 -11.48 -36.46 14.99
N ILE A 145 -12.15 -36.36 13.83
CA ILE A 145 -12.89 -35.16 13.43
C ILE A 145 -14.21 -35.13 14.17
N VAL A 146 -14.41 -34.13 15.04
CA VAL A 146 -15.65 -33.91 15.77
C VAL A 146 -16.55 -33.03 14.90
N GLU A 147 -17.63 -33.61 14.35
CA GLU A 147 -18.65 -32.82 13.66
C GLU A 147 -19.44 -31.97 14.67
N PRO A 148 -19.70 -30.67 14.39
CA PRO A 148 -20.56 -29.86 15.25
C PRO A 148 -21.98 -30.42 15.22
N LEU A 149 -22.54 -30.71 16.37
CA LEU A 149 -23.95 -31.08 16.54
C LEU A 149 -24.84 -29.98 15.98
N GLN A 150 -25.74 -30.34 15.04
CA GLN A 150 -26.76 -29.48 14.48
C GLN A 150 -27.81 -29.10 15.52
#